data_8a303fcd4d48d01cca10baa108f18d68
#
_entry.id   8a303fcd4d48d01cca10baa108f18d68
#
_cell.length_a   1.000
_cell.length_b   1.000
_cell.length_c   1.000
_cell.angle_alpha   90.00
_cell.angle_beta   90.00
_cell.angle_gamma   90.00
#
_symmetry.space_group_name_H-M   'P 1'
#
loop_
_entity.id
_entity.type
_entity.pdbx_description
1 polymer ?
#
loop_
_entity_poly.entity_id
_entity_poly.type
_entity_poly.pdbx_seq_one_letter_code
_entity_poly.pdbx_strand_id
1 'polypeptide(L)'
;MIEKNERRWLLLFGLVVVLITSIPYLIGFATQGEEWVFSGFIIGVEDGNSYLAKMFSGYSGDWLFKTPYTNFPQEGLLTYLPYLILGKLTSPPAQQEQMIALFHLFRVFSGLLMVGASYAFISLFIKKIVLRRWATALAVLGGGLGWLLIVLGKSDLFGSLPLEFYSPESFGFLSLFSLPHLALARALLLWGLLWYLKEIPQASKSSLWQKDKVGIKIGLLWLFMGFFQPLYIVVGIGLITAHLLALSILAWRKTISWNQCIAFSRRLIWIAIVSAPMLVYNLIIFSTDPFAKAWTAQNTIASPHIFHYLLAYILLLPFAFMGLKRFYSTDRIRASFFLAWGLVLPFWVYAPVSVQRRLAEGFWVALVISAIYYLDAQKEKPLWFQ
;
A
#
# COMPACT_ATOMS: atom_id res chain seq x y z
N MET A 1 -22.88 6.31 -1.49
CA MET A 1 -22.15 7.61 -1.41
C MET A 1 -21.83 7.88 0.05
N ILE A 2 -20.65 8.46 0.33
CA ILE A 2 -20.27 8.83 1.71
C ILE A 2 -21.10 10.05 2.12
N GLU A 3 -21.82 9.98 3.24
CA GLU A 3 -22.67 11.05 3.76
C GLU A 3 -21.85 12.29 4.18
N LYS A 4 -22.50 13.46 4.28
CA LYS A 4 -21.81 14.72 4.63
C LYS A 4 -21.09 14.65 5.99
N ASN A 5 -21.71 14.01 6.99
CA ASN A 5 -21.12 13.82 8.31
C ASN A 5 -19.91 12.88 8.30
N GLU A 6 -19.94 11.84 7.46
CA GLU A 6 -18.80 10.95 7.27
C GLU A 6 -17.62 11.67 6.61
N ARG A 7 -17.88 12.53 5.60
CA ARG A 7 -16.83 13.34 4.95
C ARG A 7 -16.15 14.30 5.94
N ARG A 8 -16.93 14.95 6.82
CA ARG A 8 -16.38 15.81 7.89
C ARG A 8 -15.50 15.01 8.84
N TRP A 9 -16.01 13.87 9.32
CA TRP A 9 -15.22 13.00 10.19
C TRP A 9 -13.93 12.54 9.50
N LEU A 10 -14.00 12.09 8.26
CA LEU A 10 -12.84 11.61 7.49
C LEU A 10 -11.80 12.72 7.33
N LEU A 11 -12.21 13.93 7.01
CA LEU A 11 -11.32 15.08 6.90
C LEU A 11 -10.65 15.39 8.24
N LEU A 12 -11.42 15.49 9.31
CA LEU A 12 -10.90 15.75 10.66
C LEU A 12 -9.97 14.65 11.14
N PHE A 13 -10.34 13.39 10.96
CA PHE A 13 -9.49 12.25 11.30
C PHE A 13 -8.18 12.27 10.49
N GLY A 14 -8.25 12.51 9.18
CA GLY A 14 -7.06 12.63 8.34
C GLY A 14 -6.14 13.78 8.78
N LEU A 15 -6.70 14.94 9.11
CA LEU A 15 -5.93 16.06 9.62
C LEU A 15 -5.29 15.75 10.98
N VAL A 16 -5.99 15.08 11.89
CA VAL A 16 -5.45 14.65 13.19
C VAL A 16 -4.28 13.66 12.98
N VAL A 17 -4.44 12.68 12.10
CA VAL A 17 -3.39 11.71 11.78
C VAL A 17 -2.15 12.42 11.23
N VAL A 18 -2.33 13.34 10.27
CA VAL A 18 -1.23 14.11 9.69
C VAL A 18 -0.57 15.02 10.73
N LEU A 19 -1.36 15.66 11.58
CA LEU A 19 -0.83 16.50 12.66
C LEU A 19 0.03 15.68 13.62
N ILE A 20 -0.49 14.58 14.14
CA ILE A 20 0.25 13.70 15.07
C ILE A 20 1.56 13.21 14.44
N THR A 21 1.51 12.76 13.18
CA THR A 21 2.73 12.30 12.47
C THR A 21 3.68 13.42 12.10
N SER A 22 3.26 14.70 12.20
CA SER A 22 4.11 15.86 11.94
C SER A 22 4.78 16.42 13.20
N ILE A 23 4.20 16.18 14.40
CA ILE A 23 4.75 16.69 15.67
C ILE A 23 6.24 16.37 15.86
N PRO A 24 6.73 15.13 15.67
CA PRO A 24 8.14 14.83 15.85
C PRO A 24 9.07 15.64 14.93
N TYR A 25 8.66 15.90 13.69
CA TYR A 25 9.43 16.73 12.75
C TYR A 25 9.45 18.19 13.19
N LEU A 26 8.30 18.73 13.64
CA LEU A 26 8.22 20.09 14.17
C LEU A 26 9.11 20.27 15.40
N ILE A 27 9.16 19.28 16.30
CA ILE A 27 10.07 19.26 17.44
C ILE A 27 11.53 19.27 16.95
N GLY A 28 11.88 18.41 15.98
CA GLY A 28 13.23 18.36 15.41
C GLY A 28 13.68 19.73 14.87
N PHE A 29 12.82 20.43 14.11
CA PHE A 29 13.13 21.79 13.63
C PHE A 29 13.17 22.84 14.76
N ALA A 30 12.31 22.72 15.76
CA ALA A 30 12.26 23.69 16.86
C ALA A 30 13.44 23.56 17.84
N THR A 31 14.07 22.40 17.92
CA THR A 31 15.17 22.12 18.86
C THR A 31 16.55 22.20 18.23
N GLN A 32 16.68 22.40 16.91
CA GLN A 32 17.97 22.61 16.25
C GLN A 32 18.62 23.91 16.73
N GLY A 33 19.95 23.98 16.71
CA GLY A 33 20.72 25.11 17.19
C GLY A 33 22.07 25.24 16.48
N GLU A 34 23.04 25.91 17.11
CA GLU A 34 24.37 26.13 16.54
C GLU A 34 25.18 24.82 16.48
N GLU A 35 24.97 23.90 17.43
CA GLU A 35 25.75 22.67 17.54
C GLU A 35 25.25 21.55 16.63
N TRP A 36 23.98 21.58 16.21
CA TRP A 36 23.40 20.57 15.34
C TRP A 36 22.22 21.11 14.52
N VAL A 37 22.05 20.58 13.33
CA VAL A 37 20.98 20.94 12.40
C VAL A 37 20.15 19.69 12.10
N PHE A 38 18.82 19.84 12.16
CA PHE A 38 17.92 18.74 11.86
C PHE A 38 17.85 18.49 10.34
N SER A 39 18.11 17.25 9.93
CA SER A 39 18.13 16.87 8.51
C SER A 39 16.75 16.91 7.82
N GLY A 40 15.66 17.06 8.60
CA GLY A 40 14.30 16.94 8.09
C GLY A 40 13.75 15.50 8.13
N PHE A 41 14.52 14.51 8.59
CA PHE A 41 14.12 13.10 8.62
C PHE A 41 14.38 12.49 10.00
N ILE A 42 13.45 11.62 10.46
CA ILE A 42 13.54 10.93 11.76
C ILE A 42 13.77 9.44 11.56
N ILE A 43 13.08 8.82 10.61
CA ILE A 43 13.22 7.41 10.26
C ILE A 43 13.70 7.31 8.82
N GLY A 44 14.71 6.45 8.58
CA GLY A 44 15.29 6.28 7.25
C GLY A 44 15.96 7.56 6.75
N VAL A 45 16.89 8.12 7.56
CA VAL A 45 17.59 9.37 7.21
C VAL A 45 18.33 9.22 5.88
N GLU A 46 18.97 8.07 5.64
CA GLU A 46 19.65 7.75 4.37
C GLU A 46 18.64 7.74 3.20
N ASP A 47 17.47 7.15 3.40
CA ASP A 47 16.39 7.20 2.41
C ASP A 47 15.93 8.63 2.16
N GLY A 48 15.77 9.43 3.22
CA GLY A 48 15.44 10.85 3.15
C GLY A 48 16.44 11.63 2.30
N ASN A 49 17.74 11.47 2.57
CA ASN A 49 18.80 12.08 1.78
C ASN A 49 18.78 11.60 0.31
N SER A 50 18.48 10.33 0.08
CA SER A 50 18.31 9.78 -1.26
C SER A 50 17.10 10.42 -1.99
N TYR A 51 16.00 10.76 -1.28
CA TYR A 51 14.89 11.51 -1.88
C TYR A 51 15.25 12.94 -2.20
N LEU A 52 16.02 13.64 -1.35
CA LEU A 52 16.55 14.96 -1.65
C LEU A 52 17.49 14.93 -2.87
N ALA A 53 18.35 13.91 -2.99
CA ALA A 53 19.19 13.73 -4.17
C ALA A 53 18.36 13.59 -5.47
N LYS A 54 17.24 12.87 -5.42
CA LYS A 54 16.29 12.78 -6.56
C LYS A 54 15.64 14.13 -6.86
N MET A 55 15.28 14.89 -5.82
CA MET A 55 14.73 16.25 -6.01
C MET A 55 15.79 17.19 -6.57
N PHE A 56 17.05 17.08 -6.13
CA PHE A 56 18.16 17.87 -6.67
C PHE A 56 18.41 17.56 -8.15
N SER A 57 18.36 16.28 -8.55
CA SER A 57 18.44 15.90 -9.97
C SER A 57 17.32 16.57 -10.79
N GLY A 58 16.08 16.55 -10.25
CA GLY A 58 14.96 17.27 -10.86
C GLY A 58 15.18 18.78 -10.98
N TYR A 59 15.69 19.43 -9.95
CA TYR A 59 16.08 20.85 -9.97
C TYR A 59 17.11 21.15 -11.07
N SER A 60 18.11 20.27 -11.24
CA SER A 60 19.14 20.38 -12.27
C SER A 60 18.61 20.18 -13.71
N GLY A 61 17.32 19.93 -13.88
CA GLY A 61 16.65 19.79 -15.18
C GLY A 61 16.33 18.37 -15.60
N ASP A 62 16.83 17.36 -14.88
CA ASP A 62 16.67 15.96 -15.26
C ASP A 62 15.21 15.49 -15.19
N TRP A 63 14.87 14.55 -16.08
CA TRP A 63 13.63 13.77 -16.07
C TRP A 63 13.85 12.29 -15.73
N LEU A 64 15.11 11.85 -15.73
CA LEU A 64 15.54 10.53 -15.33
C LEU A 64 16.52 10.67 -14.17
N PHE A 65 16.26 9.93 -13.10
CA PHE A 65 17.14 9.95 -11.93
C PHE A 65 18.42 9.18 -12.20
N LYS A 66 19.56 9.83 -11.98
CA LYS A 66 20.90 9.24 -11.85
C LYS A 66 21.37 9.47 -10.42
N THR A 67 21.82 8.39 -9.74
CA THR A 67 22.29 8.56 -8.37
C THR A 67 23.64 9.26 -8.32
N PRO A 68 23.84 10.25 -7.45
CA PRO A 68 25.14 10.91 -7.29
C PRO A 68 26.13 10.10 -6.41
N TYR A 69 25.70 8.99 -5.81
CA TYR A 69 26.48 8.23 -4.84
C TYR A 69 27.39 7.16 -5.46
N THR A 70 27.47 7.10 -6.78
CA THR A 70 28.30 6.14 -7.51
C THR A 70 28.75 6.70 -8.86
N ASN A 71 29.93 6.26 -9.33
CA ASN A 71 30.42 6.53 -10.67
C ASN A 71 30.10 5.40 -11.68
N PHE A 72 29.27 4.43 -11.28
CA PHE A 72 28.80 3.40 -12.22
C PHE A 72 28.08 4.04 -13.40
N PRO A 73 28.28 3.52 -14.62
CA PRO A 73 27.48 3.96 -15.77
C PRO A 73 25.98 3.78 -15.52
N GLN A 74 25.19 4.78 -15.81
CA GLN A 74 23.76 4.82 -15.56
C GLN A 74 23.02 5.45 -16.74
N GLU A 75 21.98 4.82 -17.24
CA GLU A 75 21.08 5.37 -18.24
C GLU A 75 20.08 6.37 -17.60
N GLY A 76 19.80 6.19 -16.32
CA GLY A 76 18.83 6.96 -15.55
C GLY A 76 17.47 6.27 -15.44
N LEU A 77 16.81 6.50 -14.31
CA LEU A 77 15.58 5.82 -13.90
C LEU A 77 14.38 6.77 -13.94
N LEU A 78 13.33 6.43 -14.66
CA LEU A 78 12.05 7.15 -14.66
C LEU A 78 11.27 6.91 -13.36
N THR A 79 11.51 5.80 -12.68
CA THR A 79 11.00 5.51 -11.33
C THR A 79 11.47 6.62 -10.39
N TYR A 80 10.63 7.14 -9.51
CA TYR A 80 10.84 8.32 -8.66
C TYR A 80 10.41 9.66 -9.26
N LEU A 81 9.66 9.65 -10.34
CA LEU A 81 9.15 10.85 -11.01
C LEU A 81 8.56 11.91 -10.06
N PRO A 82 7.78 11.57 -8.99
CA PRO A 82 7.28 12.59 -8.08
C PRO A 82 8.38 13.44 -7.42
N TYR A 83 9.49 12.83 -7.01
CA TYR A 83 10.61 13.57 -6.41
C TYR A 83 11.32 14.47 -7.41
N LEU A 84 11.53 13.99 -8.64
CA LEU A 84 12.08 14.81 -9.72
C LEU A 84 11.19 16.05 -9.98
N ILE A 85 9.86 15.86 -10.03
CA ILE A 85 8.91 16.97 -10.23
C ILE A 85 8.98 17.95 -9.05
N LEU A 86 9.00 17.46 -7.81
CA LEU A 86 9.10 18.33 -6.63
C LEU A 86 10.39 19.15 -6.65
N GLY A 87 11.52 18.56 -7.08
CA GLY A 87 12.78 19.27 -7.22
C GLY A 87 12.72 20.41 -8.23
N LYS A 88 12.00 20.24 -9.34
CA LYS A 88 11.80 21.29 -10.36
C LYS A 88 11.04 22.52 -9.84
N LEU A 89 10.37 22.40 -8.68
CA LEU A 89 9.63 23.51 -8.05
C LEU A 89 10.50 24.34 -7.10
N THR A 90 11.77 23.98 -6.89
CA THR A 90 12.67 24.67 -5.98
C THR A 90 13.59 25.64 -6.69
N SER A 91 14.08 26.67 -5.96
CA SER A 91 14.99 27.68 -6.49
C SER A 91 15.92 28.23 -5.40
N PRO A 92 17.14 28.73 -5.74
CA PRO A 92 17.98 29.43 -4.80
C PRO A 92 17.28 30.67 -4.20
N PRO A 93 17.70 31.14 -2.97
CA PRO A 93 18.86 30.67 -2.20
C PRO A 93 18.55 29.53 -1.23
N ALA A 94 17.31 29.31 -0.82
CA ALA A 94 16.92 28.34 0.24
C ALA A 94 16.45 27.02 -0.36
N GLN A 95 17.23 26.46 -1.28
CA GLN A 95 16.80 25.31 -2.10
C GLN A 95 16.60 24.03 -1.29
N GLN A 96 17.52 23.71 -0.36
CA GLN A 96 17.43 22.51 0.45
C GLN A 96 16.22 22.55 1.39
N GLU A 97 15.97 23.68 2.02
CA GLU A 97 14.84 23.91 2.90
C GLU A 97 13.51 23.79 2.14
N GLN A 98 13.47 24.33 0.89
CA GLN A 98 12.32 24.17 0.02
C GLN A 98 12.07 22.69 -0.35
N MET A 99 13.13 21.92 -0.64
CA MET A 99 13.02 20.49 -0.92
C MET A 99 12.46 19.72 0.28
N ILE A 100 12.96 20.01 1.47
CA ILE A 100 12.47 19.39 2.72
C ILE A 100 10.99 19.77 2.94
N ALA A 101 10.63 21.04 2.77
CA ALA A 101 9.26 21.50 2.89
C ALA A 101 8.33 20.82 1.88
N LEU A 102 8.71 20.73 0.61
CA LEU A 102 7.96 20.03 -0.43
C LEU A 102 7.85 18.54 -0.18
N PHE A 103 8.89 17.89 0.36
CA PHE A 103 8.83 16.50 0.79
C PHE A 103 7.74 16.30 1.84
N HIS A 104 7.70 17.17 2.87
CA HIS A 104 6.68 17.08 3.92
C HIS A 104 5.29 17.42 3.43
N LEU A 105 5.13 18.38 2.51
CA LEU A 105 3.85 18.64 1.84
C LEU A 105 3.38 17.42 1.06
N PHE A 106 4.28 16.75 0.34
CA PHE A 106 3.98 15.51 -0.36
C PHE A 106 3.60 14.39 0.63
N ARG A 107 4.27 14.31 1.79
CA ARG A 107 3.93 13.37 2.87
C ARG A 107 2.53 13.61 3.41
N VAL A 108 2.18 14.86 3.71
CA VAL A 108 0.85 15.26 4.17
C VAL A 108 -0.23 14.90 3.14
N PHE A 109 -0.02 15.29 1.89
CA PHE A 109 -0.95 15.01 0.80
C PHE A 109 -1.17 13.51 0.60
N SER A 110 -0.09 12.75 0.50
CA SER A 110 -0.14 11.29 0.31
C SER A 110 -0.79 10.57 1.50
N GLY A 111 -0.53 11.06 2.72
CA GLY A 111 -1.15 10.55 3.93
C GLY A 111 -2.66 10.75 3.95
N LEU A 112 -3.14 11.95 3.59
CA LEU A 112 -4.58 12.23 3.48
C LEU A 112 -5.25 11.36 2.43
N LEU A 113 -4.60 11.14 1.28
CA LEU A 113 -5.10 10.24 0.23
C LEU A 113 -5.16 8.80 0.71
N MET A 114 -4.15 8.32 1.45
CA MET A 114 -4.13 6.97 1.99
C MET A 114 -5.25 6.75 3.02
N VAL A 115 -5.49 7.71 3.91
CA VAL A 115 -6.61 7.67 4.87
C VAL A 115 -7.94 7.62 4.11
N GLY A 116 -8.11 8.49 3.11
CA GLY A 116 -9.31 8.55 2.27
C GLY A 116 -9.58 7.26 1.50
N ALA A 117 -8.53 6.68 0.89
CA ALA A 117 -8.61 5.43 0.14
C ALA A 117 -8.95 4.24 1.06
N SER A 118 -8.32 4.18 2.24
CA SER A 118 -8.61 3.15 3.25
C SER A 118 -10.07 3.21 3.71
N TYR A 119 -10.56 4.41 4.04
CA TYR A 119 -11.97 4.59 4.41
C TYR A 119 -12.92 4.19 3.28
N ALA A 120 -12.65 4.64 2.05
CA ALA A 120 -13.47 4.32 0.89
C ALA A 120 -13.53 2.82 0.62
N PHE A 121 -12.37 2.12 0.72
CA PHE A 121 -12.29 0.68 0.53
C PHE A 121 -13.03 -0.07 1.64
N ILE A 122 -12.83 0.29 2.91
CA ILE A 122 -13.52 -0.27 4.08
C ILE A 122 -15.05 -0.07 3.96
N SER A 123 -15.48 1.11 3.50
CA SER A 123 -16.91 1.45 3.40
C SER A 123 -17.69 0.60 2.40
N LEU A 124 -17.00 -0.09 1.48
CA LEU A 124 -17.63 -1.05 0.57
C LEU A 124 -18.15 -2.30 1.30
N PHE A 125 -17.56 -2.66 2.42
CA PHE A 125 -17.81 -3.92 3.12
C PHE A 125 -18.49 -3.72 4.49
N ILE A 126 -18.13 -2.68 5.22
CA ILE A 126 -18.64 -2.40 6.56
C ILE A 126 -19.79 -1.38 6.48
N LYS A 127 -20.98 -1.74 6.97
CA LYS A 127 -22.19 -0.92 6.88
C LYS A 127 -22.33 0.07 8.02
N LYS A 128 -22.02 -0.34 9.25
CA LYS A 128 -22.14 0.50 10.45
C LYS A 128 -21.06 1.58 10.46
N ILE A 129 -21.45 2.86 10.49
CA ILE A 129 -20.54 4.02 10.40
C ILE A 129 -19.48 3.99 11.52
N VAL A 130 -19.88 3.66 12.74
CA VAL A 130 -18.96 3.58 13.89
C VAL A 130 -17.87 2.55 13.62
N LEU A 131 -18.23 1.35 13.11
CA LEU A 131 -17.27 0.30 12.80
C LEU A 131 -16.38 0.65 11.61
N ARG A 132 -16.88 1.40 10.60
CA ARG A 132 -16.03 1.96 9.52
C ARG A 132 -14.94 2.86 10.08
N ARG A 133 -15.30 3.75 11.01
CA ARG A 133 -14.35 4.69 11.65
C ARG A 133 -13.27 3.94 12.42
N TRP A 134 -13.65 2.97 13.25
CA TRP A 134 -12.70 2.13 13.98
C TRP A 134 -11.84 1.28 13.05
N ALA A 135 -12.44 0.67 12.03
CA ALA A 135 -11.69 -0.08 11.03
C ALA A 135 -10.67 0.80 10.30
N THR A 136 -11.04 2.05 9.96
CA THR A 136 -10.10 2.98 9.32
C THR A 136 -8.97 3.38 10.25
N ALA A 137 -9.27 3.71 11.51
CA ALA A 137 -8.25 4.02 12.50
C ALA A 137 -7.28 2.84 12.70
N LEU A 138 -7.81 1.63 12.81
CA LEU A 138 -7.01 0.42 12.96
C LEU A 138 -6.19 0.10 11.70
N ALA A 139 -6.76 0.29 10.50
CA ALA A 139 -6.05 0.06 9.24
C ALA A 139 -4.89 1.05 9.01
N VAL A 140 -5.03 2.28 9.50
CA VAL A 140 -4.10 3.39 9.26
C VAL A 140 -3.04 3.50 10.36
N LEU A 141 -3.44 3.36 11.63
CA LEU A 141 -2.60 3.57 12.81
C LEU A 141 -2.30 2.28 13.58
N GLY A 142 -3.03 1.20 13.29
CA GLY A 142 -2.90 -0.04 14.04
C GLY A 142 -1.62 -0.80 13.74
N GLY A 143 -1.26 -1.66 14.69
CA GLY A 143 -0.15 -2.61 14.63
C GLY A 143 -0.53 -3.92 15.32
N GLY A 144 0.41 -4.87 15.32
CA GLY A 144 0.25 -6.14 16.00
C GLY A 144 0.78 -6.13 17.44
N LEU A 145 1.30 -7.28 17.87
CA LEU A 145 1.88 -7.48 19.20
C LEU A 145 3.42 -7.38 19.23
N GLY A 146 4.05 -6.95 18.14
CA GLY A 146 5.51 -6.86 18.04
C GLY A 146 6.14 -5.97 19.10
N TRP A 147 5.44 -4.93 19.55
CA TRP A 147 5.88 -4.06 20.65
C TRP A 147 6.15 -4.81 21.96
N LEU A 148 5.48 -5.97 22.20
CA LEU A 148 5.75 -6.81 23.36
C LEU A 148 7.19 -7.32 23.38
N LEU A 149 7.76 -7.65 22.21
CA LEU A 149 9.16 -8.09 22.12
C LEU A 149 10.12 -6.98 22.59
N ILE A 150 9.80 -5.72 22.25
CA ILE A 150 10.59 -4.58 22.71
C ILE A 150 10.52 -4.45 24.25
N VAL A 151 9.32 -4.48 24.82
CA VAL A 151 9.11 -4.38 26.27
C VAL A 151 9.78 -5.55 27.02
N LEU A 152 9.78 -6.75 26.43
CA LEU A 152 10.43 -7.93 27.02
C LEU A 152 11.94 -7.99 26.79
N GLY A 153 12.55 -6.97 26.19
CA GLY A 153 14.00 -6.94 25.89
C GLY A 153 14.41 -7.97 24.83
N LYS A 154 13.48 -8.40 23.97
CA LYS A 154 13.69 -9.37 22.87
C LYS A 154 13.50 -8.74 21.49
N SER A 155 13.96 -7.49 21.35
CA SER A 155 13.80 -6.70 20.13
C SER A 155 14.36 -7.36 18.86
N ASP A 156 15.39 -8.17 18.99
CA ASP A 156 16.08 -8.85 17.89
C ASP A 156 15.80 -10.38 17.89
N LEU A 157 14.63 -10.79 18.32
CA LEU A 157 14.26 -12.22 18.34
C LEU A 157 14.28 -12.79 16.90
N PHE A 158 14.98 -13.91 16.70
CA PHE A 158 15.23 -14.52 15.39
C PHE A 158 15.95 -13.61 14.39
N GLY A 159 16.79 -12.68 14.86
CA GLY A 159 17.63 -11.82 14.04
C GLY A 159 16.88 -10.72 13.28
N SER A 160 15.73 -10.28 13.82
CA SER A 160 14.93 -9.21 13.19
C SER A 160 14.13 -8.42 14.21
N LEU A 161 13.98 -7.12 13.96
CA LEU A 161 12.97 -6.31 14.64
C LEU A 161 11.55 -6.78 14.30
N PRO A 162 10.55 -6.52 15.16
CA PRO A 162 9.15 -6.76 14.83
C PRO A 162 8.71 -5.91 13.62
N LEU A 163 7.82 -6.47 12.79
CA LEU A 163 7.37 -5.88 11.51
C LEU A 163 6.85 -4.44 11.64
N GLU A 164 6.23 -4.10 12.75
CA GLU A 164 5.66 -2.78 13.02
C GLU A 164 6.71 -1.67 12.98
N PHE A 165 7.97 -1.98 13.24
CA PHE A 165 9.03 -0.98 13.37
C PHE A 165 9.85 -0.75 12.10
N TYR A 166 9.72 -1.63 11.07
CA TYR A 166 10.53 -1.50 9.87
C TYR A 166 9.87 -1.95 8.56
N SER A 167 8.61 -2.45 8.60
CA SER A 167 7.90 -2.90 7.40
C SER A 167 6.69 -2.01 7.10
N PRO A 168 6.86 -0.96 6.31
CA PRO A 168 5.76 -0.07 5.93
C PRO A 168 4.69 -0.78 5.09
N GLU A 169 5.04 -1.89 4.44
CA GLU A 169 4.10 -2.70 3.66
C GLU A 169 3.17 -3.52 4.56
N SER A 170 3.67 -3.98 5.71
CA SER A 170 2.88 -4.78 6.66
C SER A 170 1.87 -3.94 7.43
N PHE A 171 2.20 -2.65 7.71
CA PHE A 171 1.35 -1.72 8.46
C PHE A 171 1.34 -0.33 7.82
N GLY A 172 0.29 0.45 8.07
CA GLY A 172 0.12 1.77 7.43
C GLY A 172 0.98 2.89 8.01
N PHE A 173 1.31 2.82 9.30
CA PHE A 173 1.85 3.93 10.05
C PHE A 173 3.19 4.46 9.51
N LEU A 174 4.16 3.58 9.22
CA LEU A 174 5.47 4.00 8.70
C LEU A 174 5.37 4.71 7.34
N SER A 175 4.44 4.28 6.49
CA SER A 175 4.19 4.95 5.21
C SER A 175 3.67 6.38 5.42
N LEU A 176 2.79 6.60 6.40
CA LEU A 176 2.30 7.94 6.76
C LEU A 176 3.38 8.80 7.39
N PHE A 177 4.24 8.19 8.20
CA PHE A 177 5.21 8.89 9.00
C PHE A 177 6.37 9.40 8.14
N SER A 178 6.93 8.59 7.22
CA SER A 178 8.16 8.95 6.52
C SER A 178 8.26 8.60 5.03
N LEU A 179 7.31 7.86 4.45
CA LEU A 179 7.45 7.30 3.10
C LEU A 179 6.28 7.71 2.18
N PRO A 180 6.22 9.00 1.73
CA PRO A 180 5.09 9.55 0.98
C PRO A 180 4.73 8.77 -0.28
N HIS A 181 5.72 8.29 -1.03
CA HIS A 181 5.48 7.50 -2.24
C HIS A 181 4.80 6.15 -1.94
N LEU A 182 5.09 5.50 -0.81
CA LEU A 182 4.40 4.28 -0.40
C LEU A 182 2.98 4.57 0.07
N ALA A 183 2.76 5.68 0.81
CA ALA A 183 1.42 6.09 1.21
C ALA A 183 0.53 6.39 -0.01
N LEU A 184 1.07 7.12 -1.01
CA LEU A 184 0.37 7.38 -2.27
C LEU A 184 0.11 6.10 -3.04
N ALA A 185 1.12 5.22 -3.18
CA ALA A 185 0.97 3.96 -3.90
C ALA A 185 -0.11 3.06 -3.27
N ARG A 186 -0.15 2.95 -1.93
CA ARG A 186 -1.20 2.23 -1.21
C ARG A 186 -2.58 2.83 -1.46
N ALA A 187 -2.69 4.15 -1.48
CA ALA A 187 -3.96 4.81 -1.82
C ALA A 187 -4.44 4.41 -3.23
N LEU A 188 -3.55 4.44 -4.21
CA LEU A 188 -3.88 4.10 -5.61
C LEU A 188 -4.18 2.59 -5.77
N LEU A 189 -3.45 1.72 -5.07
CA LEU A 189 -3.73 0.29 -5.02
C LEU A 189 -5.13 0.03 -4.47
N LEU A 190 -5.46 0.60 -3.31
CA LEU A 190 -6.77 0.42 -2.66
C LEU A 190 -7.91 1.01 -3.49
N TRP A 191 -7.73 2.15 -4.17
CA TRP A 191 -8.75 2.69 -5.09
C TRP A 191 -8.96 1.80 -6.31
N GLY A 192 -7.90 1.23 -6.87
CA GLY A 192 -8.01 0.25 -7.95
C GLY A 192 -8.80 -0.99 -7.51
N LEU A 193 -8.46 -1.55 -6.33
CA LEU A 193 -9.18 -2.68 -5.74
C LEU A 193 -10.62 -2.34 -5.35
N LEU A 194 -10.89 -1.11 -4.88
CA LEU A 194 -12.23 -0.60 -4.64
C LEU A 194 -13.08 -0.65 -5.93
N TRP A 195 -12.57 -0.11 -7.03
CA TRP A 195 -13.30 -0.14 -8.31
C TRP A 195 -13.46 -1.55 -8.83
N TYR A 196 -12.46 -2.40 -8.68
CA TYR A 196 -12.52 -3.81 -9.05
C TYR A 196 -13.66 -4.55 -8.34
N LEU A 197 -13.81 -4.37 -7.01
CA LEU A 197 -14.79 -5.08 -6.19
C LEU A 197 -16.16 -4.36 -6.10
N LYS A 198 -16.21 -3.05 -6.34
CA LYS A 198 -17.46 -2.29 -6.32
C LYS A 198 -18.34 -2.64 -7.52
N GLU A 199 -17.74 -2.68 -8.69
CA GLU A 199 -18.41 -2.93 -9.96
C GLU A 199 -18.21 -4.38 -10.39
N ILE A 200 -18.96 -5.31 -9.79
CA ILE A 200 -18.95 -6.72 -10.19
C ILE A 200 -19.37 -6.83 -11.67
N PRO A 201 -18.52 -7.35 -12.56
CA PRO A 201 -18.87 -7.45 -13.96
C PRO A 201 -20.03 -8.46 -14.14
N GLN A 202 -20.98 -8.11 -14.98
CA GLN A 202 -22.10 -8.99 -15.28
C GLN A 202 -21.63 -10.21 -16.09
N ALA A 203 -22.20 -11.38 -15.78
CA ALA A 203 -21.98 -12.58 -16.56
C ALA A 203 -22.52 -12.38 -17.98
N SER A 204 -21.63 -12.34 -18.95
CA SER A 204 -21.97 -12.11 -20.36
C SER A 204 -21.19 -13.08 -21.25
N LYS A 205 -21.81 -13.55 -22.35
CA LYS A 205 -21.15 -14.36 -23.40
C LYS A 205 -20.20 -13.53 -24.29
N SER A 206 -19.78 -12.36 -23.83
CA SER A 206 -18.89 -11.46 -24.57
C SER A 206 -17.45 -11.96 -24.64
N SER A 207 -16.74 -11.57 -25.71
CA SER A 207 -15.33 -11.90 -25.91
C SER A 207 -14.43 -11.39 -24.78
N LEU A 208 -13.35 -12.10 -24.50
CA LEU A 208 -12.28 -11.66 -23.58
C LEU A 208 -11.65 -10.32 -24.03
N TRP A 209 -11.63 -10.04 -25.32
CA TRP A 209 -11.05 -8.82 -25.91
C TRP A 209 -12.02 -7.63 -25.95
N GLN A 210 -13.27 -7.82 -25.57
CA GLN A 210 -14.20 -6.69 -25.45
C GLN A 210 -13.69 -5.70 -24.40
N LYS A 211 -13.72 -4.40 -24.73
CA LYS A 211 -13.24 -3.33 -23.84
C LYS A 211 -13.97 -3.37 -22.48
N ASP A 212 -13.19 -3.42 -21.40
CA ASP A 212 -13.69 -3.23 -20.03
C ASP A 212 -13.25 -1.84 -19.54
N LYS A 213 -14.21 -0.91 -19.46
CA LYS A 213 -13.93 0.49 -19.04
C LYS A 213 -13.36 0.56 -17.62
N VAL A 214 -13.80 -0.33 -16.72
CA VAL A 214 -13.31 -0.38 -15.34
C VAL A 214 -11.89 -0.90 -15.31
N GLY A 215 -11.59 -1.95 -16.07
CA GLY A 215 -10.24 -2.48 -16.21
C GLY A 215 -9.27 -1.44 -16.78
N ILE A 216 -9.67 -0.71 -17.82
CA ILE A 216 -8.85 0.39 -18.38
C ILE A 216 -8.61 1.50 -17.33
N LYS A 217 -9.65 1.92 -16.59
CA LYS A 217 -9.54 2.93 -15.55
C LYS A 217 -8.59 2.53 -14.43
N ILE A 218 -8.67 1.28 -13.97
CA ILE A 218 -7.74 0.73 -12.96
C ILE A 218 -6.34 0.65 -13.53
N GLY A 219 -6.19 0.17 -14.77
CA GLY A 219 -4.91 0.08 -15.46
C GLY A 219 -4.20 1.43 -15.59
N LEU A 220 -4.93 2.51 -15.94
CA LEU A 220 -4.39 3.88 -15.99
C LEU A 220 -3.95 4.37 -14.60
N LEU A 221 -4.75 4.10 -13.57
CA LEU A 221 -4.41 4.45 -12.20
C LEU A 221 -3.12 3.75 -11.74
N TRP A 222 -2.98 2.46 -12.05
CA TRP A 222 -1.81 1.67 -11.69
C TRP A 222 -0.61 1.95 -12.60
N LEU A 223 -0.83 2.33 -13.87
CA LEU A 223 0.23 2.87 -14.72
C LEU A 223 0.88 4.10 -14.07
N PHE A 224 0.05 5.05 -13.60
CA PHE A 224 0.54 6.22 -12.87
C PHE A 224 1.30 5.83 -11.59
N MET A 225 0.79 4.88 -10.80
CA MET A 225 1.47 4.33 -9.63
C MET A 225 2.86 3.75 -9.98
N GLY A 226 3.01 3.19 -11.17
CA GLY A 226 4.24 2.58 -11.65
C GLY A 226 5.42 3.56 -11.77
N PHE A 227 5.18 4.87 -11.92
CA PHE A 227 6.23 5.89 -11.97
C PHE A 227 6.98 6.09 -10.63
N PHE A 228 6.50 5.50 -9.54
CA PHE A 228 7.15 5.62 -8.23
C PHE A 228 7.10 4.34 -7.39
N GLN A 229 6.20 3.39 -7.69
CA GLN A 229 6.13 2.10 -7.00
C GLN A 229 5.60 0.97 -7.92
N PRO A 230 6.40 0.55 -8.91
CA PRO A 230 5.97 -0.45 -9.90
C PRO A 230 5.66 -1.82 -9.29
N LEU A 231 6.29 -2.19 -8.16
CA LEU A 231 6.01 -3.44 -7.47
C LEU A 231 4.54 -3.58 -7.05
N TYR A 232 3.86 -2.48 -6.72
CA TYR A 232 2.45 -2.54 -6.31
C TYR A 232 1.51 -2.85 -7.47
N ILE A 233 1.92 -2.62 -8.73
CA ILE A 233 1.19 -3.13 -9.91
C ILE A 233 1.23 -4.67 -9.89
N VAL A 234 2.41 -5.25 -9.62
CA VAL A 234 2.58 -6.72 -9.54
C VAL A 234 1.71 -7.29 -8.41
N VAL A 235 1.72 -6.65 -7.23
CA VAL A 235 0.86 -7.06 -6.10
C VAL A 235 -0.61 -7.01 -6.51
N GLY A 236 -1.08 -5.91 -7.10
CA GLY A 236 -2.47 -5.75 -7.52
C GLY A 236 -2.92 -6.79 -8.56
N ILE A 237 -2.13 -6.99 -9.63
CA ILE A 237 -2.40 -8.01 -10.65
C ILE A 237 -2.38 -9.41 -10.04
N GLY A 238 -1.40 -9.70 -9.18
CA GLY A 238 -1.30 -10.98 -8.50
C GLY A 238 -2.50 -11.27 -7.60
N LEU A 239 -2.99 -10.28 -6.84
CA LEU A 239 -4.20 -10.43 -6.02
C LEU A 239 -5.45 -10.71 -6.86
N ILE A 240 -5.61 -9.99 -7.98
CA ILE A 240 -6.73 -10.23 -8.88
C ILE A 240 -6.62 -11.61 -9.54
N THR A 241 -5.40 -12.06 -9.88
CA THR A 241 -5.16 -13.41 -10.40
C THR A 241 -5.51 -14.48 -9.36
N ALA A 242 -5.08 -14.31 -8.11
CA ALA A 242 -5.46 -15.22 -7.02
C ALA A 242 -6.98 -15.26 -6.80
N HIS A 243 -7.65 -14.09 -6.90
CA HIS A 243 -9.10 -14.04 -6.86
C HIS A 243 -9.76 -14.79 -8.02
N LEU A 244 -9.22 -14.66 -9.25
CA LEU A 244 -9.72 -15.43 -10.41
C LEU A 244 -9.60 -16.93 -10.20
N LEU A 245 -8.51 -17.42 -9.60
CA LEU A 245 -8.37 -18.83 -9.25
C LEU A 245 -9.45 -19.25 -8.25
N ALA A 246 -9.73 -18.43 -7.23
CA ALA A 246 -10.82 -18.70 -6.28
C ALA A 246 -12.20 -18.70 -6.99
N LEU A 247 -12.46 -17.75 -7.89
CA LEU A 247 -13.69 -17.70 -8.70
C LEU A 247 -13.82 -18.93 -9.61
N SER A 248 -12.72 -19.40 -10.20
CA SER A 248 -12.73 -20.63 -11.03
C SER A 248 -13.12 -21.86 -10.21
N ILE A 249 -12.68 -21.96 -8.95
CA ILE A 249 -13.12 -23.00 -8.03
C ILE A 249 -14.63 -22.89 -7.74
N LEU A 250 -15.13 -21.66 -7.53
CA LEU A 250 -16.56 -21.43 -7.33
C LEU A 250 -17.40 -21.80 -8.57
N ALA A 251 -16.88 -21.52 -9.78
CA ALA A 251 -17.53 -21.89 -11.02
C ALA A 251 -17.53 -23.41 -11.24
N TRP A 252 -16.41 -24.08 -10.95
CA TRP A 252 -16.31 -25.53 -10.99
C TRP A 252 -17.31 -26.20 -10.03
N ARG A 253 -17.49 -25.62 -8.83
CA ARG A 253 -18.52 -26.02 -7.86
C ARG A 253 -19.94 -25.57 -8.22
N LYS A 254 -20.15 -25.00 -9.43
CA LYS A 254 -21.44 -24.48 -9.91
C LYS A 254 -22.07 -23.39 -9.01
N THR A 255 -21.27 -22.74 -8.17
CA THR A 255 -21.72 -21.64 -7.29
C THR A 255 -21.91 -20.34 -8.06
N ILE A 256 -21.07 -20.10 -9.06
CA ILE A 256 -21.16 -18.99 -10.02
C ILE A 256 -21.06 -19.55 -11.45
N SER A 257 -21.37 -18.74 -12.46
CA SER A 257 -21.22 -19.15 -13.85
C SER A 257 -19.78 -18.94 -14.37
N TRP A 258 -19.35 -19.76 -15.33
CA TRP A 258 -18.08 -19.55 -16.03
C TRP A 258 -18.03 -18.21 -16.78
N ASN A 259 -19.18 -17.73 -17.27
CA ASN A 259 -19.28 -16.41 -17.88
C ASN A 259 -18.92 -15.28 -16.90
N GLN A 260 -19.14 -15.48 -15.60
CA GLN A 260 -18.68 -14.56 -14.56
C GLN A 260 -17.15 -14.54 -14.45
N CYS A 261 -16.51 -15.71 -14.47
CA CYS A 261 -15.05 -15.81 -14.49
C CYS A 261 -14.45 -15.14 -15.73
N ILE A 262 -15.03 -15.38 -16.92
CA ILE A 262 -14.61 -14.75 -18.17
C ILE A 262 -14.71 -13.22 -18.07
N ALA A 263 -15.78 -12.69 -17.47
CA ALA A 263 -15.95 -11.25 -17.30
C ALA A 263 -14.90 -10.63 -16.37
N PHE A 264 -14.52 -11.32 -15.29
CA PHE A 264 -13.42 -10.90 -14.43
C PHE A 264 -12.04 -11.06 -15.09
N SER A 265 -11.82 -12.14 -15.85
CA SER A 265 -10.59 -12.34 -16.63
C SER A 265 -10.39 -11.22 -17.66
N ARG A 266 -11.44 -10.83 -18.37
CA ARG A 266 -11.42 -9.69 -19.29
C ARG A 266 -10.98 -8.40 -18.58
N ARG A 267 -11.51 -8.13 -17.37
CA ARG A 267 -11.12 -6.98 -16.56
C ARG A 267 -9.64 -7.02 -16.20
N LEU A 268 -9.13 -8.18 -15.75
CA LEU A 268 -7.71 -8.35 -15.45
C LEU A 268 -6.83 -8.11 -16.69
N ILE A 269 -7.23 -8.64 -17.85
CA ILE A 269 -6.49 -8.45 -19.11
C ILE A 269 -6.34 -6.95 -19.42
N TRP A 270 -7.41 -6.15 -19.32
CA TRP A 270 -7.34 -4.73 -19.57
C TRP A 270 -6.53 -3.97 -18.50
N ILE A 271 -6.60 -4.37 -17.23
CA ILE A 271 -5.71 -3.83 -16.18
C ILE A 271 -4.26 -4.09 -16.56
N ALA A 272 -3.92 -5.35 -16.88
CA ALA A 272 -2.56 -5.76 -17.20
C ALA A 272 -2.03 -5.04 -18.45
N ILE A 273 -2.77 -5.03 -19.55
CA ILE A 273 -2.35 -4.38 -20.81
C ILE A 273 -2.07 -2.89 -20.58
N VAL A 274 -2.94 -2.17 -19.88
CA VAL A 274 -2.81 -0.72 -19.69
C VAL A 274 -1.70 -0.37 -18.70
N SER A 275 -1.46 -1.19 -17.67
CA SER A 275 -0.37 -0.95 -16.72
C SER A 275 0.97 -1.56 -17.14
N ALA A 276 0.99 -2.46 -18.13
CA ALA A 276 2.18 -3.16 -18.61
C ALA A 276 3.35 -2.25 -19.03
N PRO A 277 3.16 -1.07 -19.67
CA PRO A 277 4.28 -0.25 -20.10
C PRO A 277 5.29 0.06 -18.98
N MET A 278 4.81 0.36 -17.76
CA MET A 278 5.72 0.60 -16.63
C MET A 278 6.38 -0.66 -16.09
N LEU A 279 5.72 -1.81 -16.16
CA LEU A 279 6.34 -3.07 -15.77
C LEU A 279 7.42 -3.48 -16.79
N VAL A 280 7.14 -3.36 -18.08
CA VAL A 280 8.09 -3.65 -19.14
C VAL A 280 9.30 -2.70 -19.08
N TYR A 281 9.06 -1.39 -18.90
CA TYR A 281 10.12 -0.42 -18.70
C TYR A 281 11.03 -0.80 -17.53
N ASN A 282 10.47 -1.10 -16.36
CA ASN A 282 11.27 -1.48 -15.20
C ASN A 282 12.01 -2.80 -15.42
N LEU A 283 11.37 -3.80 -16.05
CA LEU A 283 12.03 -5.07 -16.38
C LEU A 283 13.25 -4.87 -17.28
N ILE A 284 13.12 -4.02 -18.32
CA ILE A 284 14.22 -3.69 -19.23
C ILE A 284 15.31 -2.95 -18.47
N ILE A 285 15.01 -1.84 -17.79
CA ILE A 285 16.04 -1.02 -17.15
C ILE A 285 16.79 -1.79 -16.05
N PHE A 286 16.10 -2.56 -15.22
CA PHE A 286 16.72 -3.37 -14.18
C PHE A 286 17.50 -4.61 -14.73
N SER A 287 17.27 -4.96 -15.98
CA SER A 287 18.02 -6.03 -16.64
C SER A 287 19.18 -5.54 -17.53
N THR A 288 19.19 -4.27 -17.96
CA THR A 288 20.19 -3.71 -18.89
C THR A 288 21.11 -2.70 -18.26
N ASP A 289 20.60 -1.80 -17.41
CA ASP A 289 21.39 -0.74 -16.78
C ASP A 289 22.36 -1.32 -15.73
N PRO A 290 23.68 -1.06 -15.81
CA PRO A 290 24.67 -1.60 -14.88
C PRO A 290 24.43 -1.18 -13.43
N PHE A 291 24.04 0.07 -13.19
CA PHE A 291 23.75 0.55 -11.85
C PHE A 291 22.49 -0.13 -11.28
N ALA A 292 21.39 -0.19 -12.05
CA ALA A 292 20.14 -0.80 -11.60
C ALA A 292 20.31 -2.29 -11.25
N LYS A 293 21.15 -3.03 -12.02
CA LYS A 293 21.53 -4.42 -11.71
C LYS A 293 22.28 -4.52 -10.38
N ALA A 294 23.31 -3.70 -10.20
CA ALA A 294 24.12 -3.71 -8.98
C ALA A 294 23.26 -3.33 -7.77
N TRP A 295 22.42 -2.31 -7.91
CA TRP A 295 21.51 -1.88 -6.87
C TRP A 295 20.50 -2.96 -6.47
N THR A 296 19.90 -3.66 -7.45
CA THR A 296 18.97 -4.77 -7.19
C THR A 296 19.66 -5.93 -6.47
N ALA A 297 20.89 -6.25 -6.84
CA ALA A 297 21.66 -7.31 -6.21
C ALA A 297 22.01 -7.01 -4.73
N GLN A 298 22.20 -5.73 -4.39
CA GLN A 298 22.49 -5.27 -3.04
C GLN A 298 21.22 -5.13 -2.18
N ASN A 299 20.07 -4.75 -2.79
CA ASN A 299 18.82 -4.50 -2.08
C ASN A 299 18.02 -5.79 -1.85
N THR A 300 18.48 -6.61 -0.92
CA THR A 300 17.72 -7.79 -0.48
C THR A 300 16.86 -7.44 0.73
N ILE A 301 15.54 -7.47 0.51
CA ILE A 301 14.52 -7.19 1.53
C ILE A 301 13.85 -8.52 1.89
N ALA A 302 14.60 -9.33 2.65
CA ALA A 302 14.14 -10.63 3.10
C ALA A 302 13.01 -10.51 4.12
N SER A 303 12.11 -11.49 4.13
CA SER A 303 11.13 -11.63 5.18
C SER A 303 11.77 -12.16 6.46
N PRO A 304 11.34 -11.68 7.64
CA PRO A 304 11.79 -12.23 8.91
C PRO A 304 11.22 -13.63 9.14
N HIS A 305 11.62 -14.26 10.22
CA HIS A 305 11.05 -15.55 10.65
C HIS A 305 9.53 -15.46 10.75
N ILE A 306 8.81 -16.52 10.39
CA ILE A 306 7.33 -16.58 10.33
C ILE A 306 6.65 -16.15 11.64
N PHE A 307 7.33 -16.34 12.77
CA PHE A 307 6.85 -15.90 14.09
C PHE A 307 6.51 -14.42 14.13
N HIS A 308 7.28 -13.55 13.45
CA HIS A 308 7.00 -12.11 13.40
C HIS A 308 5.68 -11.80 12.67
N TYR A 309 5.36 -12.54 11.60
CA TYR A 309 4.06 -12.41 10.92
C TYR A 309 2.91 -12.92 11.78
N LEU A 310 3.12 -14.04 12.49
CA LEU A 310 2.11 -14.56 13.43
C LEU A 310 1.86 -13.55 14.55
N LEU A 311 2.91 -13.02 15.17
CA LEU A 311 2.80 -12.04 16.24
C LEU A 311 2.14 -10.73 15.75
N ALA A 312 2.48 -10.30 14.55
CA ALA A 312 1.91 -9.11 13.92
C ALA A 312 0.39 -9.23 13.68
N TYR A 313 -0.12 -10.41 13.36
CA TYR A 313 -1.50 -10.57 12.92
C TYR A 313 -2.40 -11.35 13.87
N ILE A 314 -1.85 -12.02 14.91
CA ILE A 314 -2.57 -12.97 15.78
C ILE A 314 -3.82 -12.36 16.43
N LEU A 315 -3.78 -11.08 16.82
CA LEU A 315 -4.92 -10.42 17.46
C LEU A 315 -6.16 -10.38 16.57
N LEU A 316 -5.98 -10.23 15.27
CA LEU A 316 -7.11 -10.10 14.34
C LEU A 316 -7.45 -11.42 13.64
N LEU A 317 -6.54 -12.37 13.56
CA LEU A 317 -6.74 -13.62 12.82
C LEU A 317 -8.01 -14.40 13.25
N PRO A 318 -8.31 -14.62 14.54
CA PRO A 318 -9.53 -15.35 14.95
C PRO A 318 -10.80 -14.62 14.49
N PHE A 319 -10.85 -13.31 14.67
CA PHE A 319 -11.99 -12.47 14.25
C PHE A 319 -12.12 -12.41 12.73
N ALA A 320 -10.99 -12.32 12.01
CA ALA A 320 -10.97 -12.34 10.56
C ALA A 320 -11.48 -13.65 9.99
N PHE A 321 -11.11 -14.78 10.58
CA PHE A 321 -11.64 -16.09 10.19
C PHE A 321 -13.16 -16.17 10.39
N MET A 322 -13.67 -15.77 11.56
CA MET A 322 -15.10 -15.73 11.83
C MET A 322 -15.84 -14.76 10.91
N GLY A 323 -15.24 -13.60 10.64
CA GLY A 323 -15.79 -12.59 9.74
C GLY A 323 -15.84 -13.07 8.28
N LEU A 324 -14.78 -13.69 7.78
CA LEU A 324 -14.73 -14.26 6.44
C LEU A 324 -15.78 -15.39 6.26
N LYS A 325 -15.95 -16.25 7.25
CA LYS A 325 -17.00 -17.29 7.21
C LYS A 325 -18.40 -16.68 7.03
N ARG A 326 -18.70 -15.60 7.75
CA ARG A 326 -19.95 -14.84 7.60
C ARG A 326 -20.03 -14.12 6.27
N PHE A 327 -18.95 -13.47 5.88
CA PHE A 327 -18.89 -12.75 4.61
C PHE A 327 -19.12 -13.69 3.43
N TYR A 328 -18.50 -14.87 3.46
CA TYR A 328 -18.69 -15.89 2.43
C TYR A 328 -20.14 -16.40 2.32
N SER A 329 -20.91 -16.40 3.40
CA SER A 329 -22.34 -16.76 3.37
C SER A 329 -23.21 -15.66 2.75
N THR A 330 -22.76 -14.39 2.74
CA THR A 330 -23.54 -13.25 2.24
C THR A 330 -23.12 -12.80 0.85
N ASP A 331 -21.82 -12.78 0.56
CA ASP A 331 -21.24 -12.36 -0.74
C ASP A 331 -20.00 -13.21 -1.05
N ARG A 332 -20.21 -14.33 -1.72
CA ARG A 332 -19.13 -15.29 -2.02
C ARG A 332 -18.07 -14.71 -2.95
N ILE A 333 -18.46 -13.84 -3.89
CA ILE A 333 -17.52 -13.25 -4.84
C ILE A 333 -16.54 -12.34 -4.12
N ARG A 334 -17.03 -11.37 -3.32
CA ARG A 334 -16.13 -10.46 -2.60
C ARG A 334 -15.39 -11.16 -1.46
N ALA A 335 -16.03 -12.08 -0.75
CA ALA A 335 -15.37 -12.85 0.30
C ALA A 335 -14.23 -13.73 -0.23
N SER A 336 -14.37 -14.32 -1.44
CA SER A 336 -13.32 -15.12 -2.05
C SER A 336 -12.07 -14.30 -2.40
N PHE A 337 -12.20 -12.99 -2.61
CA PHE A 337 -11.05 -12.10 -2.78
C PHE A 337 -10.20 -12.00 -1.50
N PHE A 338 -10.83 -11.77 -0.35
CA PHE A 338 -10.10 -11.72 0.93
C PHE A 338 -9.53 -13.07 1.32
N LEU A 339 -10.25 -14.15 1.06
CA LEU A 339 -9.76 -15.50 1.27
C LEU A 339 -8.53 -15.79 0.41
N ALA A 340 -8.57 -15.43 -0.89
CA ALA A 340 -7.44 -15.57 -1.80
C ALA A 340 -6.23 -14.74 -1.34
N TRP A 341 -6.45 -13.50 -0.87
CA TRP A 341 -5.38 -12.66 -0.31
C TRP A 341 -4.70 -13.30 0.89
N GLY A 342 -5.50 -13.79 1.86
CA GLY A 342 -4.97 -14.48 3.06
C GLY A 342 -4.23 -15.77 2.73
N LEU A 343 -4.71 -16.54 1.74
CA LEU A 343 -4.08 -17.80 1.33
C LEU A 343 -2.76 -17.57 0.55
N VAL A 344 -2.67 -16.53 -0.26
CA VAL A 344 -1.48 -16.27 -1.08
C VAL A 344 -0.36 -15.59 -0.29
N LEU A 345 -0.68 -14.86 0.78
CA LEU A 345 0.29 -14.10 1.55
C LEU A 345 1.50 -14.92 2.05
N PRO A 346 1.34 -16.10 2.70
CA PRO A 346 2.48 -16.87 3.18
C PRO A 346 3.45 -17.27 2.06
N PHE A 347 2.93 -17.56 0.87
CA PHE A 347 3.75 -17.89 -0.30
C PHE A 347 4.47 -16.66 -0.85
N TRP A 348 3.83 -15.51 -0.83
CA TRP A 348 4.40 -14.28 -1.35
C TRP A 348 5.52 -13.74 -0.48
N VAL A 349 5.30 -13.68 0.84
CA VAL A 349 6.33 -13.15 1.74
C VAL A 349 7.55 -14.05 1.86
N TYR A 350 7.50 -15.27 1.35
CA TYR A 350 8.65 -16.20 1.24
C TYR A 350 8.94 -16.59 -0.21
N ALA A 351 8.42 -15.84 -1.20
CA ALA A 351 8.76 -16.07 -2.59
C ALA A 351 10.27 -15.85 -2.84
N PRO A 352 10.90 -16.60 -3.76
CA PRO A 352 12.34 -16.50 -4.03
C PRO A 352 12.67 -15.24 -4.87
N VAL A 353 12.32 -14.07 -4.33
CA VAL A 353 12.58 -12.74 -4.93
C VAL A 353 13.24 -11.82 -3.90
N SER A 354 14.09 -10.90 -4.33
CA SER A 354 14.85 -10.01 -3.44
C SER A 354 13.98 -9.11 -2.58
N VAL A 355 12.76 -8.83 -2.99
CA VAL A 355 11.83 -7.89 -2.32
C VAL A 355 10.63 -8.58 -1.67
N GLN A 356 10.78 -9.84 -1.26
CA GLN A 356 9.69 -10.72 -0.80
C GLN A 356 8.83 -10.10 0.31
N ARG A 357 9.41 -9.44 1.33
CA ARG A 357 8.67 -8.80 2.43
C ARG A 357 7.68 -7.73 1.94
N ARG A 358 8.04 -7.00 0.86
CA ARG A 358 7.18 -5.96 0.29
C ARG A 358 5.88 -6.50 -0.34
N LEU A 359 5.81 -7.80 -0.60
CA LEU A 359 4.61 -8.44 -1.13
C LEU A 359 3.47 -8.56 -0.09
N ALA A 360 3.75 -8.23 1.19
CA ALA A 360 2.71 -8.10 2.24
C ALA A 360 1.82 -6.85 2.08
N GLU A 361 2.08 -6.00 1.07
CA GLU A 361 1.40 -4.71 0.90
C GLU A 361 -0.12 -4.83 0.93
N GLY A 362 -0.72 -3.99 1.80
CA GLY A 362 -2.16 -3.86 1.95
C GLY A 362 -2.86 -4.97 2.73
N PHE A 363 -2.18 -6.08 3.06
CA PHE A 363 -2.82 -7.21 3.74
C PHE A 363 -3.44 -6.83 5.09
N TRP A 364 -2.81 -5.93 5.85
CA TRP A 364 -3.36 -5.43 7.11
C TRP A 364 -4.76 -4.85 6.94
N VAL A 365 -5.02 -4.10 5.87
CA VAL A 365 -6.35 -3.54 5.57
C VAL A 365 -7.36 -4.66 5.33
N ALA A 366 -6.97 -5.69 4.58
CA ALA A 366 -7.82 -6.85 4.32
C ALA A 366 -8.16 -7.63 5.62
N LEU A 367 -7.17 -7.81 6.48
CA LEU A 367 -7.32 -8.46 7.78
C LEU A 367 -8.27 -7.68 8.69
N VAL A 368 -8.09 -6.36 8.77
CA VAL A 368 -8.98 -5.46 9.53
C VAL A 368 -10.42 -5.52 9.02
N ILE A 369 -10.63 -5.44 7.68
CA ILE A 369 -11.96 -5.55 7.09
C ILE A 369 -12.60 -6.89 7.48
N SER A 370 -11.85 -7.98 7.33
CA SER A 370 -12.34 -9.33 7.62
C SER A 370 -12.73 -9.48 9.09
N ALA A 371 -11.91 -8.95 10.01
CA ALA A 371 -12.16 -9.01 11.45
C ALA A 371 -13.37 -8.15 11.86
N ILE A 372 -13.44 -6.91 11.39
CA ILE A 372 -14.54 -5.99 11.72
C ILE A 372 -15.86 -6.41 11.08
N TYR A 373 -15.83 -7.09 9.92
CA TYR A 373 -17.02 -7.64 9.32
C TYR A 373 -17.75 -8.63 10.26
N TYR A 374 -17.03 -9.34 11.10
CA TYR A 374 -17.64 -10.18 12.13
C TYR A 374 -18.56 -9.39 13.05
N LEU A 375 -18.13 -8.22 13.51
CA LEU A 375 -18.90 -7.33 14.39
C LEU A 375 -20.04 -6.62 13.63
N ASP A 376 -19.79 -6.21 12.39
CA ASP A 376 -20.78 -5.52 11.55
C ASP A 376 -21.98 -6.41 11.21
N ALA A 377 -21.73 -7.71 10.98
CA ALA A 377 -22.74 -8.68 10.63
C ALA A 377 -23.52 -9.23 11.84
N GLN A 378 -23.17 -8.87 13.08
CA GLN A 378 -23.97 -9.25 14.25
C GLN A 378 -25.29 -8.49 14.27
N LYS A 379 -26.40 -9.23 14.30
CA LYS A 379 -27.73 -8.69 14.59
C LYS A 379 -27.74 -8.33 16.07
N GLU A 380 -27.88 -7.04 16.34
CA GLU A 380 -28.07 -6.39 17.64
C GLU A 380 -27.59 -7.11 18.91
N LYS A 381 -26.59 -6.50 19.51
CA LYS A 381 -26.22 -6.28 20.91
C LYS A 381 -25.84 -7.44 21.81
N PRO A 382 -24.66 -7.38 22.39
CA PRO A 382 -24.50 -7.46 23.83
C PRO A 382 -24.62 -6.06 24.44
N LEU A 383 -25.36 -5.95 25.56
CA LEU A 383 -25.61 -4.73 26.36
C LEU A 383 -24.35 -3.94 26.78
N TRP A 384 -23.16 -4.52 26.70
CA TRP A 384 -21.87 -3.91 27.03
C TRP A 384 -21.24 -3.10 25.87
N PHE A 385 -21.94 -2.97 24.75
CA PHE A 385 -21.53 -2.17 23.59
C PHE A 385 -22.43 -0.95 23.34
N GLN A 386 -23.37 -0.67 24.23
CA GLN A 386 -24.17 0.56 24.27
C GLN A 386 -23.52 1.59 25.17
#